data_2097bc28a508f7fdf5ce20e1a25fe26a
#
_entry.id   2097bc28a508f7fdf5ce20e1a25fe26a
#
_cell.length_a   1.000
_cell.length_b   1.000
_cell.length_c   1.000
_cell.angle_alpha   90.00
_cell.angle_beta   90.00
_cell.angle_gamma   90.00
#
_symmetry.space_group_name_H-M   'P 1'
#
loop_
_entity.id
_entity.type
_entity.pdbx_description
1 polymer ?
#
loop_
_entity_poly.entity_id
_entity_poly.type
_entity_poly.pdbx_seq_one_letter_code
_entity_poly.pdbx_strand_id
1 'polypeptide(L)'
;DVLNLGGLYRAQWVGAVGGPTSGTFFAHKAMSKRVELGVSIVHDEIGDVVNENNIYVDFAYVLPVSETTKLSFGAKAGVTLFDTNFNGFEFTDPELDPAFANNISKVYPNVGAGMYLFGDNYYAGVSVPNLLMTRHLERQDGIVETGVEAMHFFITGGYVFKFSNNENFKLKPAFMAKAVSGAPLSLDVTANMLFNNKFEFGVGYRQGDSVSGLASFYVTPTLRIGYSYDYTL
;
A
#
# COMPACT_ATOMS: atom_id res chain seq x y z
N ASP A 1 11.14 13.17 -19.15
CA ASP A 1 9.93 13.68 -18.46
C ASP A 1 8.72 12.81 -18.80
N VAL A 2 8.65 11.60 -18.22
CA VAL A 2 7.55 10.67 -18.48
C VAL A 2 6.57 10.75 -17.29
N LEU A 3 5.27 10.85 -17.57
CA LEU A 3 4.22 10.67 -16.59
C LEU A 3 4.02 9.16 -16.39
N ASN A 4 4.16 8.70 -15.14
CA ASN A 4 3.90 7.32 -14.75
C ASN A 4 2.53 7.25 -14.08
N LEU A 5 1.74 6.28 -14.50
CA LEU A 5 0.41 6.00 -13.96
C LEU A 5 0.37 4.54 -13.49
N GLY A 6 -0.33 4.28 -12.42
CA GLY A 6 -0.58 2.91 -11.98
C GLY A 6 -1.89 2.79 -11.23
N GLY A 7 -2.41 1.58 -11.23
CA GLY A 7 -3.61 1.23 -10.49
C GLY A 7 -3.54 -0.21 -10.02
N LEU A 8 -4.17 -0.48 -8.89
CA LEU A 8 -4.32 -1.80 -8.29
C LEU A 8 -5.73 -1.94 -7.77
N TYR A 9 -6.32 -3.10 -8.00
CA TYR A 9 -7.55 -3.50 -7.33
C TYR A 9 -7.30 -4.81 -6.57
N ARG A 10 -7.74 -4.88 -5.32
CA ARG A 10 -7.64 -6.05 -4.46
C ARG A 10 -9.00 -6.39 -3.90
N ALA A 11 -9.37 -7.66 -3.99
CA ALA A 11 -10.53 -8.23 -3.28
C ALA A 11 -10.03 -9.26 -2.27
N GLN A 12 -10.51 -9.18 -1.03
CA GLN A 12 -10.18 -10.13 0.03
C GLN A 12 -11.40 -11.01 0.31
N TRP A 13 -11.15 -12.24 0.78
CA TRP A 13 -12.20 -13.23 1.08
C TRP A 13 -13.15 -13.44 -0.09
N VAL A 14 -12.56 -13.70 -1.27
CA VAL A 14 -13.30 -13.89 -2.51
C VAL A 14 -14.39 -14.95 -2.33
N GLY A 15 -15.65 -14.60 -2.62
CA GLY A 15 -16.82 -15.44 -2.40
C GLY A 15 -17.57 -15.20 -1.09
N ALA A 16 -17.02 -14.44 -0.15
CA ALA A 16 -17.75 -13.97 1.03
C ALA A 16 -18.51 -12.69 0.71
N VAL A 17 -19.76 -12.60 1.14
CA VAL A 17 -20.55 -11.36 1.04
C VAL A 17 -19.95 -10.33 1.98
N GLY A 18 -19.69 -9.11 1.48
CA GLY A 18 -19.07 -8.03 2.27
C GLY A 18 -17.57 -8.21 2.48
N GLY A 19 -16.89 -9.04 1.68
CA GLY A 19 -15.42 -9.13 1.71
C GLY A 19 -14.77 -7.79 1.42
N PRO A 20 -13.68 -7.40 2.13
CA PRO A 20 -13.02 -6.12 1.91
C PRO A 20 -12.48 -5.96 0.50
N THR A 21 -12.63 -4.77 -0.08
CA THR A 21 -12.04 -4.41 -1.35
C THR A 21 -11.20 -3.14 -1.22
N SER A 22 -10.15 -3.06 -2.03
CA SER A 22 -9.27 -1.89 -2.07
C SER A 22 -8.94 -1.53 -3.51
N GLY A 23 -9.09 -0.27 -3.85
CA GLY A 23 -8.68 0.31 -5.12
C GLY A 23 -7.58 1.35 -4.89
N THR A 24 -6.47 1.26 -5.61
CA THR A 24 -5.41 2.25 -5.56
C THR A 24 -5.16 2.81 -6.95
N PHE A 25 -5.02 4.12 -7.04
CA PHE A 25 -4.55 4.82 -8.23
C PHE A 25 -3.43 5.78 -7.86
N PHE A 26 -2.41 5.85 -8.67
CA PHE A 26 -1.37 6.85 -8.51
C PHE A 26 -0.88 7.39 -9.85
N ALA A 27 -0.41 8.62 -9.81
CA ALA A 27 0.24 9.29 -10.92
C ALA A 27 1.44 10.07 -10.40
N HIS A 28 2.60 9.95 -11.03
CA HIS A 28 3.77 10.74 -10.66
C HIS A 28 4.63 11.12 -11.86
N LYS A 29 5.34 12.23 -11.73
CA LYS A 29 6.19 12.77 -12.77
C LYS A 29 7.41 13.48 -12.18
N ALA A 30 8.57 13.28 -12.81
CA ALA A 30 9.75 14.09 -12.54
C ALA A 30 9.53 15.52 -13.07
N MET A 31 9.56 16.50 -12.17
CA MET A 31 9.45 17.93 -12.48
C MET A 31 10.82 18.52 -12.80
N SER A 32 11.88 17.90 -12.28
CA SER A 32 13.26 18.23 -12.55
C SER A 32 14.16 17.02 -12.34
N LYS A 33 15.47 17.17 -12.49
CA LYS A 33 16.45 16.10 -12.21
C LYS A 33 16.45 15.62 -10.75
N ARG A 34 15.87 16.41 -9.83
CA ARG A 34 15.90 16.14 -8.39
C ARG A 34 14.52 16.17 -7.72
N VAL A 35 13.51 16.68 -8.39
CA VAL A 35 12.17 16.85 -7.80
C VAL A 35 11.17 16.02 -8.57
N GLU A 36 10.42 15.20 -7.86
CA GLU A 36 9.29 14.47 -8.37
C GLU A 36 8.03 14.86 -7.58
N LEU A 37 6.91 14.96 -8.29
CA LEU A 37 5.59 15.17 -7.72
C LEU A 37 4.67 14.04 -8.13
N GLY A 38 3.75 13.71 -7.24
CA GLY A 38 2.74 12.70 -7.48
C GLY A 38 1.44 12.99 -6.78
N VAL A 39 0.45 12.22 -7.14
CA VAL A 39 -0.84 12.11 -6.45
C VAL A 39 -1.14 10.64 -6.28
N SER A 40 -1.73 10.29 -5.15
CA SER A 40 -2.18 8.94 -4.87
C SER A 40 -3.58 8.97 -4.25
N ILE A 41 -4.42 8.02 -4.68
CA ILE A 41 -5.79 7.83 -4.19
C ILE A 41 -5.91 6.37 -3.81
N VAL A 42 -6.38 6.11 -2.60
CA VAL A 42 -6.72 4.77 -2.13
C VAL A 42 -8.17 4.78 -1.68
N HIS A 43 -8.94 3.86 -2.19
CA HIS A 43 -10.32 3.60 -1.80
C HIS A 43 -10.38 2.23 -1.16
N ASP A 44 -10.82 2.18 0.10
CA ASP A 44 -11.00 0.96 0.87
C ASP A 44 -12.47 0.85 1.25
N GLU A 45 -13.04 -0.33 1.01
CA GLU A 45 -14.40 -0.69 1.38
C GLU A 45 -14.35 -1.94 2.26
N ILE A 46 -14.89 -1.84 3.47
CA ILE A 46 -14.90 -2.94 4.44
C ILE A 46 -16.35 -3.30 4.73
N GLY A 47 -16.81 -4.38 4.11
CA GLY A 47 -18.22 -4.71 4.07
C GLY A 47 -19.02 -3.62 3.35
N ASP A 48 -20.32 -3.60 3.58
CA ASP A 48 -21.19 -2.52 3.10
C ASP A 48 -21.24 -1.35 4.09
N VAL A 49 -20.34 -1.33 5.08
CA VAL A 49 -20.41 -0.45 6.24
C VAL A 49 -19.42 0.67 6.23
N VAL A 50 -18.15 0.36 5.95
CA VAL A 50 -17.06 1.33 6.05
C VAL A 50 -16.51 1.64 4.68
N ASN A 51 -16.51 2.93 4.34
CA ASN A 51 -15.87 3.48 3.16
C ASN A 51 -14.78 4.46 3.57
N GLU A 52 -13.57 4.23 3.11
CA GLU A 52 -12.44 5.11 3.35
C GLU A 52 -11.80 5.54 2.03
N ASN A 53 -11.70 6.85 1.83
CA ASN A 53 -11.03 7.44 0.67
C ASN A 53 -9.85 8.27 1.13
N ASN A 54 -8.67 7.85 0.75
CA ASN A 54 -7.41 8.52 1.04
C ASN A 54 -6.93 9.26 -0.21
N ILE A 55 -6.71 10.56 -0.11
CA ILE A 55 -6.25 11.41 -1.23
C ILE A 55 -4.99 12.13 -0.78
N TYR A 56 -3.88 11.90 -1.47
CA TYR A 56 -2.57 12.45 -1.12
C TYR A 56 -1.88 13.15 -2.29
N VAL A 57 -1.10 14.15 -1.95
CA VAL A 57 -0.07 14.73 -2.80
C VAL A 57 1.28 14.25 -2.29
N ASP A 58 2.11 13.76 -3.20
CA ASP A 58 3.40 13.16 -2.93
C ASP A 58 4.51 14.07 -3.49
N PHE A 59 5.54 14.29 -2.70
CA PHE A 59 6.75 15.03 -3.06
C PHE A 59 7.97 14.16 -2.81
N ALA A 60 8.91 14.15 -3.74
CA ALA A 60 10.19 13.49 -3.55
C ALA A 60 11.35 14.37 -4.00
N TYR A 61 12.43 14.35 -3.20
CA TYR A 61 13.69 14.99 -3.54
C TYR A 61 14.80 13.96 -3.68
N VAL A 62 15.38 13.86 -4.87
CA VAL A 62 16.35 12.83 -5.24
C VAL A 62 17.76 13.42 -5.23
N LEU A 63 18.63 12.83 -4.42
CA LEU A 63 20.06 13.15 -4.31
C LEU A 63 20.90 12.06 -4.99
N PRO A 64 21.78 12.39 -5.92
CA PRO A 64 22.82 11.46 -6.37
C PRO A 64 23.84 11.27 -5.24
N VAL A 65 24.02 10.03 -4.78
CA VAL A 65 25.00 9.64 -3.76
C VAL A 65 26.29 9.18 -4.45
N SER A 66 26.15 8.51 -5.60
CA SER A 66 27.27 8.14 -6.47
C SER A 66 26.82 8.17 -7.94
N GLU A 67 27.68 7.75 -8.84
CA GLU A 67 27.32 7.64 -10.28
C GLU A 67 26.15 6.69 -10.55
N THR A 68 26.01 5.63 -9.73
CA THR A 68 24.99 4.58 -9.92
C THR A 68 23.95 4.53 -8.80
N THR A 69 24.11 5.32 -7.73
CA THR A 69 23.27 5.26 -6.54
C THR A 69 22.61 6.60 -6.26
N LYS A 70 21.32 6.57 -5.99
CA LYS A 70 20.51 7.74 -5.63
C LYS A 70 19.79 7.50 -4.31
N LEU A 71 19.63 8.56 -3.53
CA LEU A 71 18.84 8.58 -2.30
C LEU A 71 17.68 9.57 -2.49
N SER A 72 16.45 9.09 -2.34
CA SER A 72 15.25 9.91 -2.40
C SER A 72 14.67 10.11 -1.01
N PHE A 73 14.32 11.34 -0.68
CA PHE A 73 13.53 11.71 0.49
C PHE A 73 12.12 12.02 0.02
N GLY A 74 11.16 11.31 0.57
CA GLY A 74 9.74 11.45 0.23
C GLY A 74 8.95 12.05 1.39
N ALA A 75 7.99 12.88 1.04
CA ALA A 75 6.94 13.36 1.94
C ALA A 75 5.60 13.30 1.23
N LYS A 76 4.56 12.97 1.95
CA LYS A 76 3.19 13.05 1.47
C LYS A 76 2.31 13.81 2.45
N ALA A 77 1.28 14.48 1.92
CA ALA A 77 0.25 15.14 2.71
C ALA A 77 -1.09 14.99 2.02
N GLY A 78 -2.14 14.84 2.80
CA GLY A 78 -3.48 14.68 2.25
C GLY A 78 -4.54 14.49 3.31
N VAL A 79 -5.64 13.92 2.90
CA VAL A 79 -6.83 13.72 3.74
C VAL A 79 -7.38 12.31 3.57
N THR A 80 -7.92 11.78 4.65
CA THR A 80 -8.74 10.59 4.70
C THR A 80 -10.19 11.02 4.89
N LEU A 81 -11.06 10.66 3.96
CA LEU A 81 -12.51 10.78 4.06
C LEU A 81 -13.04 9.44 4.56
N PHE A 82 -13.55 9.43 5.78
CA PHE A 82 -14.04 8.22 6.45
C PHE A 82 -15.55 8.31 6.61
N ASP A 83 -16.25 7.36 6.02
CA ASP A 83 -17.70 7.27 6.07
C ASP A 83 -18.14 5.89 6.54
N THR A 84 -19.15 5.86 7.43
CA THR A 84 -19.82 4.61 7.82
C THR A 84 -21.28 4.66 7.44
N ASN A 85 -21.82 3.49 7.04
CA ASN A 85 -23.24 3.32 6.77
C ASN A 85 -23.77 2.13 7.57
N PHE A 86 -24.46 2.43 8.67
CA PHE A 86 -25.12 1.44 9.52
C PHE A 86 -26.59 1.20 9.12
N ASN A 87 -27.08 1.82 8.04
CA ASN A 87 -28.43 1.63 7.56
C ASN A 87 -28.59 0.21 6.99
N GLY A 88 -29.55 -0.51 7.49
CA GLY A 88 -29.82 -1.90 7.05
C GLY A 88 -29.25 -2.99 7.95
N PHE A 89 -28.54 -2.63 9.02
CA PHE A 89 -28.20 -3.59 10.06
C PHE A 89 -29.41 -3.81 10.98
N GLU A 90 -29.86 -5.04 11.09
CA GLU A 90 -30.80 -5.46 12.11
C GLU A 90 -30.01 -5.79 13.39
N PHE A 91 -29.98 -4.84 14.32
CA PHE A 91 -29.41 -5.09 15.66
C PHE A 91 -30.41 -5.89 16.49
N THR A 92 -29.93 -6.91 17.17
CA THR A 92 -30.78 -7.70 18.10
C THR A 92 -31.27 -6.82 19.24
N ASP A 93 -30.56 -5.76 19.57
CA ASP A 93 -30.93 -4.79 20.59
C ASP A 93 -30.34 -3.40 20.29
N PRO A 94 -30.99 -2.59 19.41
CA PRO A 94 -30.49 -1.29 19.00
C PRO A 94 -30.44 -0.23 20.10
N GLU A 95 -31.15 -0.45 21.23
CA GLU A 95 -31.11 0.49 22.34
C GLU A 95 -29.87 0.35 23.23
N LEU A 96 -29.15 -0.79 23.14
CA LEU A 96 -27.99 -1.09 23.99
C LEU A 96 -26.64 -0.72 23.39
N ASP A 97 -26.53 -0.46 22.07
CA ASP A 97 -25.26 -0.06 21.45
C ASP A 97 -25.38 1.27 20.67
N PRO A 98 -25.25 2.41 21.39
CA PRO A 98 -25.30 3.73 20.76
C PRO A 98 -24.16 3.99 19.75
N ALA A 99 -23.12 3.15 19.72
CA ALA A 99 -21.98 3.31 18.81
C ALA A 99 -22.37 3.12 17.33
N PHE A 100 -23.43 2.33 17.09
CA PHE A 100 -23.94 2.06 15.74
C PHE A 100 -25.24 2.83 15.41
N ALA A 101 -25.68 3.71 16.31
CA ALA A 101 -26.96 4.41 16.15
C ALA A 101 -26.94 5.47 15.04
N ASN A 102 -25.75 5.98 14.67
CA ASN A 102 -25.61 7.04 13.68
C ASN A 102 -24.46 6.76 12.73
N ASN A 103 -24.68 7.07 11.46
CA ASN A 103 -23.62 7.09 10.47
C ASN A 103 -22.56 8.15 10.82
N ILE A 104 -21.29 7.83 10.58
CA ILE A 104 -20.16 8.72 10.83
C ILE A 104 -19.65 9.18 9.47
N SER A 105 -19.44 10.48 9.34
CA SER A 105 -18.73 11.07 8.20
C SER A 105 -17.70 12.05 8.74
N LYS A 106 -16.43 11.77 8.55
CA LYS A 106 -15.31 12.56 9.08
C LYS A 106 -14.20 12.72 8.07
N VAL A 107 -13.47 13.83 8.18
CA VAL A 107 -12.28 14.13 7.39
C VAL A 107 -11.08 14.23 8.31
N TYR A 108 -10.05 13.44 8.03
CA TYR A 108 -8.83 13.42 8.81
C TYR A 108 -7.64 13.85 7.95
N PRO A 109 -6.87 14.87 8.35
CA PRO A 109 -5.61 15.16 7.69
C PRO A 109 -4.58 14.08 8.02
N ASN A 110 -3.73 13.76 7.06
CA ASN A 110 -2.61 12.87 7.28
C ASN A 110 -1.35 13.34 6.55
N VAL A 111 -0.20 13.00 7.11
CA VAL A 111 1.11 13.23 6.51
C VAL A 111 1.94 11.97 6.63
N GLY A 112 2.85 11.76 5.70
CA GLY A 112 3.77 10.64 5.72
C GLY A 112 5.15 11.04 5.24
N ALA A 113 6.14 10.23 5.57
CA ALA A 113 7.52 10.43 5.16
C ALA A 113 8.20 9.11 4.84
N GLY A 114 9.25 9.18 4.02
CA GLY A 114 10.06 8.01 3.69
C GLY A 114 11.39 8.37 3.08
N MET A 115 12.26 7.37 3.03
CA MET A 115 13.54 7.42 2.32
C MET A 115 13.66 6.19 1.43
N TYR A 116 14.25 6.37 0.26
CA TYR A 116 14.44 5.32 -0.71
C TYR A 116 15.80 5.42 -1.37
N LEU A 117 16.65 4.44 -1.10
CA LEU A 117 17.96 4.28 -1.72
C LEU A 117 17.82 3.32 -2.89
N PHE A 118 18.30 3.71 -4.07
CA PHE A 118 18.20 2.85 -5.24
C PHE A 118 19.38 3.01 -6.19
N GLY A 119 19.67 1.95 -6.87
CA GLY A 119 20.68 1.86 -7.93
C GLY A 119 20.13 1.05 -9.11
N ASP A 120 21.03 0.69 -10.04
CA ASP A 120 20.64 -0.03 -11.26
C ASP A 120 20.03 -1.41 -10.99
N ASN A 121 20.46 -2.07 -9.92
CA ASN A 121 20.09 -3.44 -9.63
C ASN A 121 19.54 -3.67 -8.22
N TYR A 122 19.43 -2.66 -7.37
CA TYR A 122 18.99 -2.82 -5.98
C TYR A 122 18.21 -1.60 -5.51
N TYR A 123 17.43 -1.84 -4.47
CA TYR A 123 16.77 -0.78 -3.73
C TYR A 123 16.63 -1.16 -2.25
N ALA A 124 16.52 -0.15 -1.41
CA ALA A 124 16.11 -0.26 -0.03
C ALA A 124 15.28 0.97 0.35
N GLY A 125 14.24 0.79 1.12
CA GLY A 125 13.37 1.88 1.54
C GLY A 125 12.86 1.72 2.95
N VAL A 126 12.58 2.84 3.58
CA VAL A 126 11.88 2.93 4.86
C VAL A 126 10.81 4.01 4.73
N SER A 127 9.62 3.74 5.26
CA SER A 127 8.53 4.73 5.22
C SER A 127 7.57 4.58 6.40
N VAL A 128 6.98 5.71 6.75
CA VAL A 128 5.87 5.84 7.68
C VAL A 128 4.77 6.60 6.94
N PRO A 129 3.80 5.89 6.32
CA PRO A 129 2.79 6.52 5.49
C PRO A 129 1.83 7.42 6.26
N ASN A 130 1.55 7.10 7.53
CA ASN A 130 0.61 7.81 8.40
C ASN A 130 1.34 8.17 9.69
N LEU A 131 1.77 9.44 9.80
CA LEU A 131 2.44 10.00 10.97
C LEU A 131 1.46 10.59 11.98
N LEU A 132 0.28 11.02 11.52
CA LEU A 132 -0.74 11.54 12.39
C LEU A 132 -1.60 10.38 12.91
N MET A 133 -1.60 10.22 14.23
CA MET A 133 -2.48 9.26 14.89
C MET A 133 -3.89 9.84 14.91
N THR A 134 -4.79 9.25 14.13
CA THR A 134 -6.18 9.66 14.05
C THR A 134 -7.01 8.84 15.04
N ARG A 135 -7.89 9.49 15.80
CA ARG A 135 -8.86 8.81 16.67
C ARG A 135 -10.18 8.72 15.92
N HIS A 136 -10.57 7.52 15.53
CA HIS A 136 -11.77 7.29 14.74
C HIS A 136 -13.07 7.28 15.55
N LEU A 137 -13.01 7.01 16.85
CA LEU A 137 -14.15 6.92 17.74
C LEU A 137 -13.90 7.77 18.99
N GLU A 138 -14.51 8.94 19.07
CA GLU A 138 -14.69 9.69 20.31
C GLU A 138 -16.14 9.57 20.76
N ARG A 139 -16.35 9.17 22.00
CA ARG A 139 -17.66 9.13 22.60
C ARG A 139 -17.95 10.38 23.43
N GLN A 140 -19.16 10.91 23.27
CA GLN A 140 -19.83 11.75 24.24
C GLN A 140 -20.64 10.85 25.19
N ASP A 141 -20.53 11.08 26.48
CA ASP A 141 -21.24 10.41 27.56
C ASP A 141 -20.77 9.00 27.99
N GLY A 142 -19.54 8.92 28.49
CA GLY A 142 -19.19 7.96 29.56
C GLY A 142 -18.66 6.58 29.19
N ILE A 143 -18.57 6.18 27.93
CA ILE A 143 -17.83 4.99 27.49
C ILE A 143 -16.83 5.42 26.43
N VAL A 144 -15.56 5.15 26.67
CA VAL A 144 -14.46 5.53 25.76
C VAL A 144 -14.08 4.31 24.93
N GLU A 145 -14.46 4.26 23.68
CA GLU A 145 -13.79 3.41 22.70
C GLU A 145 -12.98 4.29 21.78
N THR A 146 -11.67 4.31 21.97
CA THR A 146 -10.72 5.00 21.11
C THR A 146 -10.12 4.01 20.13
N GLY A 147 -10.63 3.98 18.90
CA GLY A 147 -9.89 3.43 17.78
C GLY A 147 -8.75 4.40 17.45
N VAL A 148 -7.54 4.14 17.90
CA VAL A 148 -6.36 4.93 17.54
C VAL A 148 -5.68 4.26 16.37
N GLU A 149 -5.58 4.97 15.25
CA GLU A 149 -4.74 4.51 14.14
C GLU A 149 -3.27 4.56 14.59
N ALA A 150 -2.65 3.38 14.69
CA ALA A 150 -1.25 3.27 15.09
C ALA A 150 -0.33 3.56 13.90
N MET A 151 0.83 4.17 14.15
CA MET A 151 1.85 4.38 13.13
C MET A 151 2.41 3.04 12.64
N HIS A 152 2.38 2.86 11.33
CA HIS A 152 2.95 1.70 10.65
C HIS A 152 4.30 2.06 10.03
N PHE A 153 5.31 1.27 10.35
CA PHE A 153 6.64 1.38 9.76
C PHE A 153 6.81 0.30 8.70
N PHE A 154 7.29 0.71 7.53
CA PHE A 154 7.59 -0.20 6.44
C PHE A 154 9.07 -0.15 6.12
N ILE A 155 9.71 -1.30 6.01
CA ILE A 155 11.07 -1.46 5.53
C ILE A 155 11.01 -2.41 4.34
N THR A 156 11.58 -2.01 3.21
CA THR A 156 11.58 -2.84 2.01
C THR A 156 12.96 -2.88 1.38
N GLY A 157 13.25 -3.94 0.66
CA GLY A 157 14.46 -4.05 -0.12
C GLY A 157 14.37 -5.14 -1.16
N GLY A 158 15.17 -4.98 -2.21
CA GLY A 158 15.22 -5.97 -3.29
C GLY A 158 16.47 -5.82 -4.14
N TYR A 159 16.73 -6.87 -4.88
CA TYR A 159 17.85 -6.94 -5.82
C TYR A 159 17.43 -7.57 -7.15
N VAL A 160 18.06 -7.16 -8.24
CA VAL A 160 17.87 -7.73 -9.57
C VAL A 160 19.13 -8.44 -10.02
N PHE A 161 19.12 -9.77 -9.96
CA PHE A 161 20.19 -10.60 -10.49
C PHE A 161 20.01 -10.74 -12.02
N LYS A 162 21.04 -10.35 -12.75
CA LYS A 162 21.16 -10.57 -14.20
C LYS A 162 22.12 -11.73 -14.41
N PHE A 163 21.70 -12.76 -15.11
CA PHE A 163 22.56 -13.91 -15.39
C PHE A 163 23.43 -13.63 -16.62
N SER A 164 24.74 -13.60 -16.46
CA SER A 164 25.68 -13.17 -17.48
C SER A 164 25.64 -14.00 -18.79
N ASN A 165 25.17 -15.25 -18.70
CA ASN A 165 25.06 -16.14 -19.87
C ASN A 165 23.68 -16.08 -20.56
N ASN A 166 22.72 -15.36 -19.98
CA ASN A 166 21.37 -15.26 -20.54
C ASN A 166 20.68 -13.98 -20.05
N GLU A 167 20.78 -12.91 -20.82
CA GLU A 167 20.14 -11.63 -20.54
C GLU A 167 18.61 -11.68 -20.52
N ASN A 168 18.05 -12.80 -21.00
CA ASN A 168 16.60 -13.00 -21.04
C ASN A 168 16.00 -13.32 -19.68
N PHE A 169 16.82 -13.69 -18.69
CA PHE A 169 16.35 -14.02 -17.35
C PHE A 169 16.89 -13.05 -16.30
N LYS A 170 15.98 -12.52 -15.48
CA LYS A 170 16.32 -11.71 -14.31
C LYS A 170 15.56 -12.24 -13.10
N LEU A 171 16.28 -12.58 -12.04
CA LEU A 171 15.70 -12.96 -10.77
C LEU A 171 15.63 -11.73 -9.86
N LYS A 172 14.46 -11.49 -9.25
CA LYS A 172 14.15 -10.32 -8.44
C LYS A 172 13.66 -10.75 -7.05
N PRO A 173 14.54 -11.17 -6.14
CA PRO A 173 14.16 -11.33 -4.74
C PRO A 173 13.89 -9.98 -4.10
N ALA A 174 12.89 -9.95 -3.22
CA ALA A 174 12.55 -8.76 -2.45
C ALA A 174 11.93 -9.16 -1.10
N PHE A 175 11.96 -8.23 -0.17
CA PHE A 175 11.29 -8.37 1.11
C PHE A 175 10.58 -7.08 1.51
N MET A 176 9.58 -7.22 2.37
CA MET A 176 8.93 -6.12 3.08
C MET A 176 8.68 -6.53 4.52
N ALA A 177 9.15 -5.72 5.45
CA ALA A 177 8.85 -5.84 6.87
C ALA A 177 7.90 -4.70 7.27
N LYS A 178 6.85 -5.06 8.01
CA LYS A 178 5.85 -4.11 8.55
C LYS A 178 5.86 -4.22 10.06
N ALA A 179 6.03 -3.09 10.73
CA ALA A 179 6.01 -2.99 12.18
C ALA A 179 4.96 -1.98 12.62
N VAL A 180 4.19 -2.34 13.63
CA VAL A 180 3.23 -1.47 14.32
C VAL A 180 3.30 -1.75 15.80
N SER A 181 3.14 -0.70 16.62
CA SER A 181 3.15 -0.86 18.07
C SER A 181 2.01 -1.76 18.54
N GLY A 182 2.33 -2.76 19.35
CA GLY A 182 1.34 -3.70 19.89
C GLY A 182 1.01 -4.91 19.02
N ALA A 183 1.66 -5.07 17.85
CA ALA A 183 1.50 -6.26 17.00
C ALA A 183 2.84 -6.92 16.64
N PRO A 184 2.85 -8.22 16.33
CA PRO A 184 4.04 -8.90 15.83
C PRO A 184 4.54 -8.30 14.52
N LEU A 185 5.86 -8.39 14.28
CA LEU A 185 6.45 -8.01 13.01
C LEU A 185 5.90 -8.91 11.89
N SER A 186 5.37 -8.30 10.83
CA SER A 186 4.98 -9.00 9.61
C SER A 186 6.12 -8.94 8.60
N LEU A 187 6.52 -10.10 8.07
CA LEU A 187 7.58 -10.22 7.07
C LEU A 187 7.03 -10.89 5.82
N ASP A 188 7.13 -10.18 4.71
CA ASP A 188 6.82 -10.67 3.37
C ASP A 188 8.13 -10.86 2.60
N VAL A 189 8.31 -12.01 1.97
CA VAL A 189 9.43 -12.25 1.05
C VAL A 189 8.88 -12.70 -0.30
N THR A 190 9.49 -12.22 -1.38
CA THR A 190 9.08 -12.57 -2.75
C THR A 190 10.29 -12.93 -3.60
N ALA A 191 10.05 -13.78 -4.59
CA ALA A 191 11.04 -14.09 -5.62
C ALA A 191 10.30 -14.07 -6.98
N ASN A 192 10.63 -13.09 -7.81
CA ASN A 192 10.05 -12.94 -9.13
C ASN A 192 11.10 -13.23 -10.20
N MET A 193 10.70 -13.89 -11.27
CA MET A 193 11.53 -14.13 -12.44
C MET A 193 10.94 -13.39 -13.64
N LEU A 194 11.72 -12.47 -14.20
CA LEU A 194 11.40 -11.75 -15.43
C LEU A 194 12.05 -12.47 -16.61
N PHE A 195 11.22 -12.86 -17.56
CA PHE A 195 11.60 -13.59 -18.77
C PHE A 195 11.46 -12.70 -20.01
N ASN A 196 12.50 -12.63 -20.82
CA ASN A 196 12.56 -11.85 -22.08
C ASN A 196 12.16 -10.38 -21.92
N ASN A 197 12.35 -9.78 -20.73
CA ASN A 197 11.85 -8.46 -20.39
C ASN A 197 10.34 -8.26 -20.66
N LYS A 198 9.58 -9.34 -20.77
CA LYS A 198 8.17 -9.32 -21.16
C LYS A 198 7.24 -10.01 -20.17
N PHE A 199 7.62 -11.20 -19.69
CA PHE A 199 6.79 -11.98 -18.77
C PHE A 199 7.46 -12.03 -17.41
N GLU A 200 6.70 -11.80 -16.36
CA GLU A 200 7.17 -11.93 -14.99
C GLU A 200 6.26 -12.87 -14.21
N PHE A 201 6.86 -13.87 -13.56
CA PHE A 201 6.19 -14.80 -12.65
C PHE A 201 6.88 -14.72 -11.31
N GLY A 202 6.10 -14.81 -10.25
CA GLY A 202 6.63 -14.70 -8.91
C GLY A 202 5.88 -15.53 -7.90
N VAL A 203 6.57 -15.81 -6.81
CA VAL A 203 6.00 -16.42 -5.62
C VAL A 203 6.33 -15.54 -4.43
N GLY A 204 5.41 -15.48 -3.49
CA GLY A 204 5.56 -14.74 -2.24
C GLY A 204 5.21 -15.62 -1.05
N TYR A 205 5.78 -15.29 0.08
CA TYR A 205 5.45 -15.89 1.36
C TYR A 205 5.35 -14.80 2.43
N ARG A 206 4.24 -14.76 3.12
CA ARG A 206 4.05 -13.95 4.32
C ARG A 206 4.09 -14.86 5.53
N GLN A 207 5.00 -14.55 6.43
CA GLN A 207 5.24 -15.35 7.62
C GLN A 207 3.98 -15.56 8.46
N GLY A 208 3.54 -16.81 8.57
CA GLY A 208 2.39 -17.21 9.39
C GLY A 208 1.03 -16.76 8.85
N ASP A 209 0.93 -16.40 7.56
CA ASP A 209 -0.30 -15.87 6.97
C ASP A 209 -0.63 -16.51 5.61
N SER A 210 0.22 -16.33 4.60
CA SER A 210 -0.15 -16.71 3.24
C SER A 210 1.03 -17.02 2.32
N VAL A 211 0.70 -17.73 1.24
CA VAL A 211 1.56 -17.93 0.07
C VAL A 211 0.90 -17.27 -1.12
N SER A 212 1.67 -16.54 -1.92
CA SER A 212 1.17 -15.79 -3.08
C SER A 212 1.76 -16.31 -4.38
N GLY A 213 0.97 -16.26 -5.42
CA GLY A 213 1.41 -16.41 -6.81
C GLY A 213 1.18 -15.10 -7.56
N LEU A 214 2.14 -14.71 -8.42
CA LEU A 214 2.06 -13.50 -9.24
C LEU A 214 2.40 -13.83 -10.69
N ALA A 215 1.63 -13.25 -11.62
CA ALA A 215 1.95 -13.26 -13.03
C ALA A 215 1.71 -11.87 -13.62
N SER A 216 2.62 -11.38 -14.45
CA SER A 216 2.43 -10.13 -15.17
C SER A 216 3.14 -10.17 -16.53
N PHE A 217 2.70 -9.30 -17.43
CA PHE A 217 3.30 -9.16 -18.74
C PHE A 217 3.25 -7.72 -19.24
N TYR A 218 4.24 -7.36 -20.05
CA TYR A 218 4.28 -6.10 -20.77
C TYR A 218 3.49 -6.24 -22.08
N VAL A 219 2.31 -5.59 -22.12
CA VAL A 219 1.47 -5.52 -23.34
C VAL A 219 2.17 -4.67 -24.39
N THR A 220 2.73 -3.55 -23.95
CA THR A 220 3.60 -2.64 -24.72
C THR A 220 4.84 -2.32 -23.88
N PRO A 221 5.89 -1.67 -24.42
CA PRO A 221 7.03 -1.24 -23.61
C PRO A 221 6.66 -0.33 -22.42
N THR A 222 5.49 0.30 -22.46
CA THR A 222 5.03 1.26 -21.46
C THR A 222 3.82 0.78 -20.65
N LEU A 223 3.17 -0.32 -21.05
CA LEU A 223 1.99 -0.86 -20.36
C LEU A 223 2.26 -2.27 -19.84
N ARG A 224 2.20 -2.43 -18.53
CA ARG A 224 2.29 -3.72 -17.84
C ARG A 224 0.95 -4.04 -17.18
N ILE A 225 0.49 -5.28 -17.30
CA ILE A 225 -0.69 -5.82 -16.61
C ILE A 225 -0.25 -7.02 -15.78
N GLY A 226 -0.79 -7.14 -14.58
CA GLY A 226 -0.48 -8.26 -13.68
C GLY A 226 -1.68 -8.70 -12.87
N TYR A 227 -1.57 -9.92 -12.38
CA TYR A 227 -2.52 -10.55 -11.48
C TYR A 227 -1.75 -11.27 -10.38
N SER A 228 -2.28 -11.22 -9.17
CA SER A 228 -1.76 -12.01 -8.04
C SER A 228 -2.91 -12.66 -7.28
N TYR A 229 -2.59 -13.79 -6.67
CA TYR A 229 -3.51 -14.53 -5.83
C TYR A 229 -2.79 -14.94 -4.54
N ASP A 230 -3.42 -14.65 -3.40
CA ASP A 230 -2.92 -15.02 -2.08
C ASP A 230 -3.74 -16.20 -1.55
N TYR A 231 -3.05 -17.26 -1.14
CA TYR A 231 -3.64 -18.42 -0.47
C TYR A 231 -3.29 -18.35 1.02
N THR A 232 -4.30 -18.25 1.87
CA THR A 232 -4.14 -18.24 3.34
C THR A 232 -3.78 -19.63 3.86
N LEU A 233 -2.82 -19.73 4.77
CA LEU A 233 -2.27 -20.98 5.35
C LEU A 233 -3.05 -21.43 6.59
#